data_b3d59c3bd7596148c7f2cb2e8ad26daf
#
_entry.id   b3d59c3bd7596148c7f2cb2e8ad26daf
#
_cell.length_a   1.000
_cell.length_b   1.000
_cell.length_c   1.000
_cell.angle_alpha   90.00
_cell.angle_beta   90.00
_cell.angle_gamma   90.00
#
_symmetry.space_group_name_H-M   'P 1'
#
loop_
_entity.id
_entity.type
_entity.pdbx_description
1 polymer ?
#
loop_
_entity_poly.entity_id
_entity_poly.type
_entity_poly.pdbx_seq_one_letter_code
_entity_poly.pdbx_strand_id
1 'polypeptide(L)'
;MSTSANPSGPRVAIMTDETGWHTSRLKRALRERGAQGRCVDLADCRIDTTWAAHGLVIPGYGRGLPDAVIVRGIAGGTFEQVTVRLGILHALRELGVPVYNDARAIERSVDKSMTSFLLHRAGIPTPPAWAGESVPHARRIVMREAAAGREVVLKPLFGSQGKGLVRLAGSGESGCAALPSLRAYGGLAYMQRFVPPVATPGFDWRVLVVGGKAVTAMRRVSEHWVHNVAQGGRCEAQPLTPALAQLAERASAALGLDYAGIDLVPCRATDAGAQVIEVNGVAAWRGLQSVTSFDIAGCIVDDLLTRRLGYVCTPREAVA
;
A
#
# COMPACT_ATOMS: atom_id res chain seq x y z
N MET A 1 -30.25 13.38 -10.65
CA MET A 1 -30.15 14.49 -9.67
C MET A 1 -28.99 15.36 -10.10
N SER A 2 -29.24 16.61 -10.49
CA SER A 2 -28.24 17.55 -10.99
C SER A 2 -27.35 17.98 -9.82
N THR A 3 -26.06 17.61 -9.84
CA THR A 3 -25.08 18.10 -8.89
C THR A 3 -24.80 19.57 -9.19
N SER A 4 -25.32 20.46 -8.36
CA SER A 4 -24.93 21.88 -8.40
C SER A 4 -23.43 21.97 -8.17
N ALA A 5 -22.67 22.37 -9.18
CA ALA A 5 -21.24 22.59 -9.08
C ALA A 5 -20.97 23.62 -7.97
N ASN A 6 -20.24 23.23 -6.94
CA ASN A 6 -19.82 24.12 -5.87
C ASN A 6 -18.85 25.16 -6.47
N PRO A 7 -19.10 26.47 -6.40
CA PRO A 7 -18.25 27.49 -7.03
C PRO A 7 -16.80 27.50 -6.51
N SER A 8 -16.53 26.79 -5.41
CA SER A 8 -15.21 26.70 -4.78
C SER A 8 -14.43 25.41 -5.14
N GLY A 9 -14.93 24.58 -6.06
CA GLY A 9 -14.32 23.28 -6.43
C GLY A 9 -14.47 22.18 -5.36
N PRO A 10 -14.09 20.92 -5.69
CA PRO A 10 -14.23 19.77 -4.80
C PRO A 10 -13.43 19.91 -3.49
N ARG A 11 -14.05 19.51 -2.38
CA ARG A 11 -13.42 19.47 -1.05
C ARG A 11 -12.97 18.05 -0.74
N VAL A 12 -11.67 17.80 -0.75
CA VAL A 12 -11.08 16.48 -0.56
C VAL A 12 -10.47 16.35 0.83
N ALA A 13 -10.90 15.34 1.60
CA ALA A 13 -10.24 14.98 2.85
C ALA A 13 -9.03 14.07 2.56
N ILE A 14 -7.87 14.42 3.08
CA ILE A 14 -6.67 13.58 3.07
C ILE A 14 -6.59 12.93 4.45
N MET A 15 -7.05 11.68 4.57
CA MET A 15 -7.00 10.93 5.83
C MET A 15 -5.57 10.54 6.14
N THR A 16 -5.04 11.03 7.26
CA THR A 16 -3.66 10.81 7.67
C THR A 16 -3.49 11.08 9.15
N ASP A 17 -2.72 10.24 9.82
CA ASP A 17 -2.24 10.41 11.19
C ASP A 17 -0.96 11.26 11.27
N GLU A 18 -0.30 11.48 10.12
CA GLU A 18 0.92 12.26 10.03
C GLU A 18 0.91 13.17 8.80
N THR A 19 1.13 14.46 9.01
CA THR A 19 1.31 15.43 7.92
C THR A 19 2.81 15.50 7.54
N GLY A 20 3.09 15.71 6.25
CA GLY A 20 4.47 15.78 5.80
C GLY A 20 4.59 15.96 4.30
N TRP A 21 5.67 15.45 3.73
CA TRP A 21 6.02 15.65 2.34
C TRP A 21 4.91 15.18 1.38
N HIS A 22 4.32 13.98 1.59
CA HIS A 22 3.29 13.42 0.73
C HIS A 22 1.99 14.24 0.77
N THR A 23 1.53 14.60 1.96
CA THR A 23 0.31 15.41 2.14
C THR A 23 0.47 16.81 1.58
N SER A 24 1.67 17.40 1.69
CA SER A 24 1.98 18.71 1.09
C SER A 24 1.92 18.65 -0.43
N ARG A 25 2.46 17.60 -1.06
CA ARG A 25 2.40 17.39 -2.51
C ARG A 25 0.96 17.19 -3.00
N LEU A 26 0.15 16.37 -2.29
CA LEU A 26 -1.26 16.17 -2.65
C LEU A 26 -2.08 17.45 -2.49
N LYS A 27 -1.90 18.21 -1.41
CA LYS A 27 -2.58 19.52 -1.23
C LYS A 27 -2.22 20.51 -2.32
N ARG A 28 -0.97 20.54 -2.75
CA ARG A 28 -0.52 21.34 -3.87
C ARG A 28 -1.19 20.91 -5.17
N ALA A 29 -1.15 19.61 -5.49
CA ALA A 29 -1.75 19.06 -6.70
C ALA A 29 -3.26 19.30 -6.79
N LEU A 30 -3.99 19.18 -5.66
CA LEU A 30 -5.42 19.49 -5.55
C LEU A 30 -5.67 20.98 -5.85
N ARG A 31 -4.91 21.89 -5.23
CA ARG A 31 -5.05 23.33 -5.44
C ARG A 31 -4.79 23.74 -6.89
N GLU A 32 -3.77 23.20 -7.52
CA GLU A 32 -3.44 23.45 -8.94
C GLU A 32 -4.58 23.01 -9.88
N ARG A 33 -5.45 22.08 -9.43
CA ARG A 33 -6.62 21.58 -10.16
C ARG A 33 -7.95 22.18 -9.70
N GLY A 34 -7.89 23.26 -8.92
CA GLY A 34 -9.09 23.96 -8.44
C GLY A 34 -9.83 23.25 -7.31
N ALA A 35 -9.26 22.17 -6.72
CA ALA A 35 -9.83 21.47 -5.58
C ALA A 35 -9.18 21.89 -4.26
N GLN A 36 -9.89 21.67 -3.15
CA GLN A 36 -9.42 21.98 -1.80
C GLN A 36 -9.03 20.68 -1.07
N GLY A 37 -7.79 20.61 -0.56
CA GLY A 37 -7.30 19.47 0.23
C GLY A 37 -7.17 19.82 1.71
N ARG A 38 -7.80 19.03 2.60
CA ARG A 38 -7.68 19.14 4.05
C ARG A 38 -7.19 17.82 4.64
N CYS A 39 -6.13 17.89 5.48
CA CYS A 39 -5.71 16.73 6.27
C CYS A 39 -6.65 16.54 7.46
N VAL A 40 -7.04 15.29 7.70
CA VAL A 40 -7.91 14.85 8.78
C VAL A 40 -7.36 13.57 9.37
N ASP A 41 -7.23 13.48 10.69
CA ASP A 41 -6.94 12.21 11.35
C ASP A 41 -8.27 11.43 11.55
N LEU A 42 -8.26 10.15 11.20
CA LEU A 42 -9.39 9.26 11.46
C LEU A 42 -9.67 9.07 12.97
N ALA A 43 -8.64 9.27 13.82
CA ALA A 43 -8.82 9.25 15.26
C ALA A 43 -9.68 10.41 15.78
N ASP A 44 -9.71 11.53 15.06
CA ASP A 44 -10.55 12.70 15.39
C ASP A 44 -11.96 12.61 14.78
N CYS A 45 -12.21 11.67 13.90
CA CYS A 45 -13.51 11.42 13.31
C CYS A 45 -14.36 10.56 14.26
N ARG A 46 -15.69 10.69 14.16
CA ARG A 46 -16.59 9.86 14.97
C ARG A 46 -17.91 9.57 14.29
N ILE A 47 -18.52 8.48 14.68
CA ILE A 47 -19.93 8.17 14.41
C ILE A 47 -20.75 8.87 15.50
N ASP A 48 -21.72 9.69 15.10
CA ASP A 48 -22.62 10.41 16.00
C ASP A 48 -24.00 10.53 15.34
N THR A 49 -24.86 9.60 15.63
CA THR A 49 -26.20 9.49 15.01
C THR A 49 -27.14 10.63 15.39
N THR A 50 -26.73 11.50 16.30
CA THR A 50 -27.50 12.69 16.70
C THR A 50 -27.02 13.96 15.99
N TRP A 51 -25.84 13.91 15.35
CA TRP A 51 -25.19 15.09 14.77
C TRP A 51 -25.86 15.59 13.49
N ALA A 52 -26.01 14.71 12.51
CA ALA A 52 -26.60 14.98 11.21
C ALA A 52 -27.25 13.70 10.68
N ALA A 53 -28.09 13.82 9.65
CA ALA A 53 -28.79 12.67 9.07
C ALA A 53 -27.86 11.53 8.61
N HIS A 54 -26.62 11.85 8.22
CA HIS A 54 -25.63 10.86 7.82
C HIS A 54 -24.85 10.22 8.99
N GLY A 55 -24.97 10.73 10.22
CA GLY A 55 -24.41 10.13 11.44
C GLY A 55 -22.87 10.16 11.54
N LEU A 56 -22.15 10.98 10.75
CA LEU A 56 -20.70 11.11 10.80
C LEU A 56 -20.26 12.53 11.16
N VAL A 57 -19.18 12.64 11.92
CA VAL A 57 -18.48 13.90 12.18
C VAL A 57 -17.08 13.81 11.62
N ILE A 58 -16.81 14.61 10.58
CA ILE A 58 -15.50 14.72 9.94
C ILE A 58 -14.96 16.13 10.24
N PRO A 59 -13.84 16.26 10.97
CA PRO A 59 -13.30 17.55 11.36
C PRO A 59 -13.06 18.48 10.15
N GLY A 60 -13.61 19.69 10.25
CA GLY A 60 -13.48 20.72 9.22
C GLY A 60 -14.50 20.67 8.09
N TYR A 61 -15.48 19.76 8.14
CA TYR A 61 -16.57 19.68 7.17
C TYR A 61 -17.93 20.11 7.75
N GLY A 62 -17.97 20.56 9.01
CA GLY A 62 -19.20 21.00 9.68
C GLY A 62 -20.23 19.88 9.72
N ARG A 63 -21.47 20.18 9.27
CA ARG A 63 -22.56 19.19 9.15
C ARG A 63 -22.59 18.47 7.80
N GLY A 64 -21.66 18.75 6.91
CA GLY A 64 -21.52 18.08 5.62
C GLY A 64 -20.43 17.03 5.61
N LEU A 65 -20.20 16.44 4.44
CA LEU A 65 -19.15 15.48 4.18
C LEU A 65 -18.14 16.03 3.15
N PRO A 66 -16.92 15.48 3.05
CA PRO A 66 -16.05 15.74 1.91
C PRO A 66 -16.67 15.19 0.61
N ASP A 67 -16.32 15.79 -0.53
CA ASP A 67 -16.74 15.31 -1.83
C ASP A 67 -15.97 14.03 -2.23
N ALA A 68 -14.73 13.84 -1.71
CA ALA A 68 -13.95 12.61 -1.80
C ALA A 68 -12.93 12.52 -0.66
N VAL A 69 -12.36 11.34 -0.51
CA VAL A 69 -11.32 11.02 0.48
C VAL A 69 -10.11 10.40 -0.19
N ILE A 70 -8.90 10.86 0.14
CA ILE A 70 -7.63 10.16 -0.15
C ILE A 70 -7.10 9.59 1.16
N VAL A 71 -6.86 8.28 1.24
CA VAL A 71 -6.26 7.67 2.43
C VAL A 71 -4.74 7.61 2.28
N ARG A 72 -4.04 8.30 3.21
CA ARG A 72 -2.57 8.35 3.28
C ARG A 72 -1.99 7.72 4.54
N GLY A 73 -2.81 7.52 5.54
CA GLY A 73 -2.44 6.88 6.79
C GLY A 73 -3.67 6.50 7.59
N ILE A 74 -3.57 5.41 8.30
CA ILE A 74 -4.49 4.98 9.33
C ILE A 74 -3.63 4.69 10.54
N ALA A 75 -3.76 5.50 11.59
CA ALA A 75 -2.99 5.33 12.82
C ALA A 75 -3.16 3.92 13.38
N GLY A 76 -2.09 3.33 13.85
CA GLY A 76 -2.13 2.09 14.63
C GLY A 76 -2.89 2.29 15.95
N GLY A 77 -3.24 1.21 16.62
CA GLY A 77 -3.98 1.25 17.88
C GLY A 77 -4.46 -0.13 18.30
N THR A 78 -5.41 -0.17 19.25
CA THR A 78 -6.09 -1.41 19.59
C THR A 78 -6.96 -1.90 18.44
N PHE A 79 -7.41 -3.14 18.50
CA PHE A 79 -8.33 -3.70 17.50
C PHE A 79 -9.59 -2.85 17.35
N GLU A 80 -10.17 -2.37 18.46
CA GLU A 80 -11.36 -1.53 18.49
C GLU A 80 -11.11 -0.18 17.80
N GLN A 81 -9.99 0.47 18.09
CA GLN A 81 -9.63 1.74 17.48
C GLN A 81 -9.44 1.63 15.97
N VAL A 82 -8.72 0.62 15.51
CA VAL A 82 -8.50 0.40 14.07
C VAL A 82 -9.83 0.05 13.38
N THR A 83 -10.66 -0.79 14.02
CA THR A 83 -11.99 -1.16 13.51
C THR A 83 -12.89 0.06 13.33
N VAL A 84 -12.95 0.97 14.31
CA VAL A 84 -13.74 2.21 14.20
C VAL A 84 -13.23 3.12 13.07
N ARG A 85 -11.90 3.29 12.94
CA ARG A 85 -11.29 4.10 11.85
C ARG A 85 -11.63 3.55 10.47
N LEU A 86 -11.53 2.24 10.29
CA LEU A 86 -11.94 1.58 9.06
C LEU A 86 -13.45 1.68 8.84
N GLY A 87 -14.24 1.52 9.91
CA GLY A 87 -15.70 1.71 9.89
C GLY A 87 -16.13 3.08 9.41
N ILE A 88 -15.41 4.14 9.75
CA ILE A 88 -15.66 5.50 9.23
C ILE A 88 -15.43 5.58 7.71
N LEU A 89 -14.37 4.94 7.20
CA LEU A 89 -14.13 4.89 5.75
C LEU A 89 -15.21 4.08 5.03
N HIS A 90 -15.65 2.95 5.61
CA HIS A 90 -16.77 2.18 5.08
C HIS A 90 -18.07 2.99 5.09
N ALA A 91 -18.37 3.70 6.18
CA ALA A 91 -19.55 4.54 6.25
C ALA A 91 -19.55 5.69 5.23
N LEU A 92 -18.40 6.34 5.01
CA LEU A 92 -18.26 7.34 3.94
C LEU A 92 -18.60 6.76 2.57
N ARG A 93 -18.12 5.56 2.27
CA ARG A 93 -18.44 4.85 1.03
C ARG A 93 -19.94 4.53 0.91
N GLU A 94 -20.57 4.01 1.97
CA GLU A 94 -22.03 3.75 2.00
C GLU A 94 -22.85 5.01 1.77
N LEU A 95 -22.32 6.17 2.18
CA LEU A 95 -22.93 7.48 1.94
C LEU A 95 -22.60 8.06 0.55
N GLY A 96 -21.94 7.27 -0.32
CA GLY A 96 -21.62 7.68 -1.69
C GLY A 96 -20.39 8.57 -1.83
N VAL A 97 -19.60 8.77 -0.76
CA VAL A 97 -18.34 9.51 -0.81
C VAL A 97 -17.23 8.59 -1.35
N PRO A 98 -16.59 8.90 -2.50
CA PRO A 98 -15.47 8.13 -3.00
C PRO A 98 -14.31 8.09 -2.01
N VAL A 99 -13.88 6.89 -1.61
CA VAL A 99 -12.72 6.64 -0.74
C VAL A 99 -11.60 6.05 -1.58
N TYR A 100 -10.47 6.72 -1.65
CA TYR A 100 -9.32 6.43 -2.52
C TYR A 100 -8.06 6.21 -1.64
N ASN A 101 -7.53 5.00 -1.40
CA ASN A 101 -8.12 3.70 -1.69
C ASN A 101 -9.29 3.35 -0.77
N ASP A 102 -10.18 2.51 -1.29
CA ASP A 102 -11.29 1.93 -0.52
C ASP A 102 -10.78 1.18 0.73
N ALA A 103 -11.53 1.28 1.83
CA ALA A 103 -11.15 0.66 3.10
C ALA A 103 -10.90 -0.85 2.97
N ARG A 104 -11.77 -1.58 2.26
CA ARG A 104 -11.61 -3.01 2.02
C ARG A 104 -10.36 -3.36 1.22
N ALA A 105 -9.97 -2.50 0.27
CA ALA A 105 -8.74 -2.69 -0.49
C ALA A 105 -7.50 -2.44 0.37
N ILE A 106 -7.57 -1.45 1.29
CA ILE A 106 -6.53 -1.18 2.28
C ILE A 106 -6.38 -2.38 3.22
N GLU A 107 -7.48 -2.88 3.82
CA GLU A 107 -7.48 -4.07 4.69
C GLU A 107 -6.76 -5.25 4.04
N ARG A 108 -7.06 -5.53 2.76
CA ARG A 108 -6.42 -6.59 1.97
C ARG A 108 -4.93 -6.36 1.75
N SER A 109 -4.51 -5.11 1.61
CA SER A 109 -3.11 -4.76 1.31
C SER A 109 -2.22 -4.69 2.55
N VAL A 110 -2.77 -4.35 3.72
CA VAL A 110 -1.99 -4.32 4.97
C VAL A 110 -1.84 -5.71 5.57
N ASP A 111 -2.81 -6.60 5.34
CA ASP A 111 -2.72 -8.03 5.69
C ASP A 111 -1.89 -8.78 4.64
N LYS A 112 -0.64 -9.04 4.95
CA LYS A 112 0.28 -9.77 4.04
C LYS A 112 -0.21 -11.17 3.70
N SER A 113 -0.96 -11.82 4.59
CA SER A 113 -1.51 -13.16 4.34
C SER A 113 -2.64 -13.11 3.31
N MET A 114 -3.54 -12.13 3.44
CA MET A 114 -4.60 -11.90 2.47
C MET A 114 -4.04 -11.43 1.13
N THR A 115 -3.04 -10.55 1.12
CA THR A 115 -2.31 -10.17 -0.10
C THR A 115 -1.78 -11.42 -0.82
N SER A 116 -1.04 -12.29 -0.12
CA SER A 116 -0.46 -13.50 -0.72
C SER A 116 -1.54 -14.45 -1.25
N PHE A 117 -2.64 -14.62 -0.51
CA PHE A 117 -3.79 -15.43 -0.94
C PHE A 117 -4.42 -14.88 -2.23
N LEU A 118 -4.67 -13.57 -2.31
CA LEU A 118 -5.30 -12.95 -3.47
C LEU A 118 -4.39 -12.99 -4.70
N LEU A 119 -3.10 -12.75 -4.53
CA LEU A 119 -2.11 -12.89 -5.61
C LEU A 119 -2.07 -14.33 -6.14
N HIS A 120 -1.99 -15.31 -5.25
CA HIS A 120 -2.00 -16.73 -5.62
C HIS A 120 -3.27 -17.11 -6.37
N ARG A 121 -4.44 -16.73 -5.84
CA ARG A 121 -5.75 -16.99 -6.46
C ARG A 121 -5.87 -16.36 -7.86
N ALA A 122 -5.26 -15.20 -8.08
CA ALA A 122 -5.24 -14.51 -9.38
C ALA A 122 -4.18 -15.06 -10.36
N GLY A 123 -3.44 -16.12 -10.00
CA GLY A 123 -2.38 -16.67 -10.82
C GLY A 123 -1.23 -15.69 -11.05
N ILE A 124 -0.98 -14.80 -10.07
CA ILE A 124 0.12 -13.84 -10.14
C ILE A 124 1.36 -14.48 -9.51
N PRO A 125 2.51 -14.50 -10.22
CA PRO A 125 3.75 -15.01 -9.65
C PRO A 125 4.09 -14.31 -8.32
N THR A 126 4.04 -15.08 -7.23
CA THR A 126 4.37 -14.66 -5.86
C THR A 126 5.06 -15.80 -5.14
N PRO A 127 6.03 -15.54 -4.25
CA PRO A 127 6.65 -16.61 -3.47
C PRO A 127 5.62 -17.34 -2.59
N PRO A 128 5.70 -18.66 -2.44
CA PRO A 128 4.86 -19.39 -1.50
C PRO A 128 4.88 -18.76 -0.12
N ALA A 129 3.69 -18.63 0.50
CA ALA A 129 3.52 -18.02 1.80
C ALA A 129 2.61 -18.87 2.71
N TRP A 130 2.79 -18.73 4.00
CA TRP A 130 2.06 -19.45 5.03
C TRP A 130 1.74 -18.50 6.18
N ALA A 131 0.51 -18.58 6.67
CA ALA A 131 0.06 -17.81 7.83
C ALA A 131 -0.69 -18.74 8.80
N GLY A 132 -0.44 -18.58 10.09
CA GLY A 132 -1.14 -19.36 11.12
C GLY A 132 -0.57 -19.14 12.52
N GLU A 133 -1.32 -19.57 13.52
CA GLU A 133 -0.99 -19.37 14.93
C GLU A 133 -0.22 -20.57 15.54
N SER A 134 -0.24 -21.72 14.85
CA SER A 134 0.37 -22.95 15.35
C SER A 134 1.90 -22.95 15.22
N VAL A 135 2.60 -22.78 16.35
CA VAL A 135 4.07 -22.88 16.42
C VAL A 135 4.59 -24.21 15.87
N PRO A 136 4.02 -25.40 16.24
CA PRO A 136 4.47 -26.67 15.64
C PRO A 136 4.29 -26.71 14.13
N HIS A 137 3.22 -26.13 13.58
CA HIS A 137 3.02 -26.05 12.14
C HIS A 137 4.07 -25.15 11.47
N ALA A 138 4.31 -23.97 12.04
CA ALA A 138 5.33 -23.05 11.54
C ALA A 138 6.73 -23.71 11.50
N ARG A 139 7.11 -24.43 12.57
CA ARG A 139 8.36 -25.19 12.62
C ARG A 139 8.43 -26.25 11.52
N ARG A 140 7.37 -27.02 11.29
CA ARG A 140 7.34 -28.02 10.20
C ARG A 140 7.54 -27.39 8.82
N ILE A 141 7.00 -26.20 8.59
CA ILE A 141 7.23 -25.46 7.34
C ILE A 141 8.70 -25.09 7.20
N VAL A 142 9.31 -24.50 8.23
CA VAL A 142 10.73 -24.12 8.22
C VAL A 142 11.61 -25.35 7.94
N MET A 143 11.38 -26.45 8.64
CA MET A 143 12.12 -27.70 8.46
C MET A 143 11.97 -28.27 7.05
N ARG A 144 10.75 -28.29 6.52
CA ARG A 144 10.47 -28.80 5.16
C ARG A 144 11.18 -27.95 4.09
N GLU A 145 11.13 -26.62 4.21
CA GLU A 145 11.79 -25.72 3.25
C GLU A 145 13.32 -25.85 3.38
N ALA A 146 13.86 -25.92 4.60
CA ALA A 146 15.28 -26.13 4.85
C ALA A 146 15.78 -27.47 4.27
N ALA A 147 15.05 -28.56 4.47
CA ALA A 147 15.38 -29.86 3.89
C ALA A 147 15.39 -29.86 2.35
N ALA A 148 14.69 -28.91 1.73
CA ALA A 148 14.69 -28.70 0.28
C ALA A 148 15.70 -27.61 -0.16
N GLY A 149 16.64 -27.21 0.70
CA GLY A 149 17.65 -26.19 0.40
C GLY A 149 17.08 -24.77 0.23
N ARG A 150 15.89 -24.52 0.79
CA ARG A 150 15.22 -23.23 0.67
C ARG A 150 15.12 -22.55 2.02
N GLU A 151 15.00 -21.24 1.99
CA GLU A 151 14.87 -20.41 3.16
C GLU A 151 13.49 -19.73 3.20
N VAL A 152 13.06 -19.34 4.38
CA VAL A 152 11.82 -18.58 4.57
C VAL A 152 12.10 -17.26 5.32
N VAL A 153 11.30 -16.25 5.06
CA VAL A 153 11.32 -14.99 5.79
C VAL A 153 10.08 -14.93 6.67
N LEU A 154 10.27 -14.88 7.98
CA LEU A 154 9.22 -14.53 8.94
C LEU A 154 9.05 -13.02 8.94
N LYS A 155 7.80 -12.57 8.83
CA LYS A 155 7.46 -11.14 8.74
C LYS A 155 6.33 -10.81 9.72
N PRO A 156 6.31 -9.62 10.32
CA PRO A 156 5.09 -9.13 10.99
C PRO A 156 3.94 -9.09 9.99
N LEU A 157 2.74 -9.54 10.40
CA LEU A 157 1.55 -9.51 9.53
C LEU A 157 1.26 -8.06 9.10
N PHE A 158 1.21 -7.16 10.08
CA PHE A 158 1.11 -5.72 9.89
C PHE A 158 2.48 -5.08 10.14
N GLY A 159 3.10 -4.57 9.11
CA GLY A 159 4.44 -3.97 9.22
C GLY A 159 4.87 -3.36 7.90
N SER A 160 5.78 -2.41 7.99
CA SER A 160 6.31 -1.67 6.84
C SER A 160 7.81 -1.44 6.97
N GLN A 161 8.43 -0.92 5.92
CA GLN A 161 9.82 -0.46 5.93
C GLN A 161 10.87 -1.55 6.20
N GLY A 162 10.54 -2.84 6.03
CA GLY A 162 11.47 -3.94 6.29
C GLY A 162 11.79 -4.18 7.77
N LYS A 163 11.01 -3.62 8.69
CA LYS A 163 11.22 -3.83 10.14
C LYS A 163 10.69 -5.20 10.57
N GLY A 164 11.42 -5.86 11.49
CA GLY A 164 11.01 -7.12 12.09
C GLY A 164 11.09 -8.33 11.14
N LEU A 165 11.76 -8.24 10.01
CA LEU A 165 12.00 -9.35 9.11
C LEU A 165 13.10 -10.27 9.68
N VAL A 166 12.84 -11.58 9.71
CA VAL A 166 13.83 -12.57 10.10
C VAL A 166 13.94 -13.65 9.02
N ARG A 167 15.13 -13.81 8.47
CA ARG A 167 15.44 -14.86 7.51
C ARG A 167 15.81 -16.14 8.26
N LEU A 168 15.10 -17.22 7.98
CA LEU A 168 15.26 -18.52 8.60
C LEU A 168 15.88 -19.45 7.58
N ALA A 169 17.17 -19.77 7.78
CA ALA A 169 17.92 -20.70 6.98
C ALA A 169 18.11 -22.01 7.74
N GLY A 170 18.23 -23.14 7.03
CA GLY A 170 18.74 -24.38 7.60
C GLY A 170 20.25 -24.22 7.82
N SER A 171 20.71 -23.97 9.04
CA SER A 171 22.14 -23.90 9.35
C SER A 171 22.46 -24.67 10.63
N GLY A 172 23.51 -25.48 10.58
CA GLY A 172 24.08 -26.22 11.69
C GLY A 172 23.64 -27.69 11.81
N GLU A 173 24.33 -28.43 12.67
CA GLU A 173 24.13 -29.89 12.91
C GLU A 173 22.69 -30.26 13.33
N SER A 174 21.87 -29.32 13.82
CA SER A 174 20.45 -29.51 14.12
C SER A 174 19.49 -29.13 13.00
N GLY A 175 19.98 -28.66 11.84
CA GLY A 175 19.21 -28.50 10.60
C GLY A 175 18.07 -27.47 10.59
N CYS A 176 17.89 -26.69 11.66
CA CYS A 176 16.79 -25.74 11.72
C CYS A 176 17.18 -24.45 12.47
N ALA A 177 17.03 -23.31 11.81
CA ALA A 177 17.08 -22.02 12.51
C ALA A 177 15.94 -21.97 13.54
N ALA A 178 16.27 -21.53 14.77
CA ALA A 178 15.27 -21.40 15.81
C ALA A 178 14.19 -20.40 15.39
N LEU A 179 12.93 -20.84 15.34
CA LEU A 179 11.80 -19.95 15.11
C LEU A 179 11.70 -18.97 16.28
N PRO A 180 11.74 -17.64 16.05
CA PRO A 180 11.57 -16.65 17.08
C PRO A 180 10.25 -16.81 17.84
N SER A 181 10.17 -16.28 19.06
CA SER A 181 8.89 -16.27 19.78
C SER A 181 7.82 -15.52 19.00
N LEU A 182 6.71 -16.17 18.69
CA LEU A 182 5.61 -15.55 17.95
C LEU A 182 4.92 -14.41 18.71
N ARG A 183 5.19 -14.25 20.02
CA ARG A 183 4.68 -13.09 20.79
C ARG A 183 5.14 -11.76 20.17
N ALA A 184 6.37 -11.70 19.65
CA ALA A 184 6.88 -10.51 18.95
C ALA A 184 6.17 -10.25 17.60
N TYR A 185 5.38 -11.19 17.12
CA TYR A 185 4.64 -11.16 15.86
C TYR A 185 3.12 -11.20 16.08
N GLY A 186 2.64 -10.76 17.25
CA GLY A 186 1.22 -10.78 17.59
C GLY A 186 0.62 -12.18 17.77
N GLY A 187 1.46 -13.21 18.05
CA GLY A 187 1.02 -14.60 18.19
C GLY A 187 0.84 -15.35 16.87
N LEU A 188 1.15 -14.72 15.72
CA LEU A 188 0.93 -15.27 14.39
C LEU A 188 2.24 -15.39 13.61
N ALA A 189 2.47 -16.52 12.95
CA ALA A 189 3.55 -16.71 11.99
C ALA A 189 3.04 -16.40 10.57
N TYR A 190 3.44 -15.27 10.00
CA TYR A 190 3.38 -15.08 8.56
C TYR A 190 4.78 -15.28 7.97
N MET A 191 4.91 -16.27 7.13
CA MET A 191 6.16 -16.68 6.49
C MET A 191 6.02 -16.66 4.98
N GLN A 192 7.07 -16.23 4.29
CA GLN A 192 7.15 -16.26 2.84
C GLN A 192 8.47 -16.87 2.41
N ARG A 193 8.48 -17.70 1.37
CA ARG A 193 9.74 -18.25 0.83
C ARG A 193 10.65 -17.12 0.41
N PHE A 194 11.90 -17.18 0.83
CA PHE A 194 12.92 -16.24 0.40
C PHE A 194 13.25 -16.45 -1.09
N VAL A 195 13.35 -15.36 -1.82
CA VAL A 195 13.81 -15.36 -3.21
C VAL A 195 15.24 -14.84 -3.21
N PRO A 196 16.22 -15.69 -3.51
CA PRO A 196 17.61 -15.27 -3.56
C PRO A 196 17.82 -14.16 -4.59
N PRO A 197 18.68 -13.17 -4.33
CA PRO A 197 19.00 -12.14 -5.29
C PRO A 197 19.68 -12.73 -6.54
N VAL A 198 19.39 -12.19 -7.70
CA VAL A 198 19.98 -12.62 -8.99
C VAL A 198 21.27 -11.91 -9.33
N ALA A 199 21.65 -10.90 -8.54
CA ALA A 199 22.85 -10.08 -8.71
C ALA A 199 23.39 -9.60 -7.35
N THR A 200 24.63 -9.12 -7.33
CA THR A 200 25.27 -8.46 -6.20
C THR A 200 25.78 -7.10 -6.67
N PRO A 201 25.35 -5.98 -6.06
CA PRO A 201 24.34 -5.88 -5.00
C PRO A 201 22.96 -6.37 -5.42
N GLY A 202 22.18 -6.85 -4.44
CA GLY A 202 20.80 -7.26 -4.66
C GLY A 202 19.88 -6.06 -4.93
N PHE A 203 18.72 -6.32 -5.55
CA PHE A 203 17.73 -5.27 -5.79
C PHE A 203 16.31 -5.82 -5.87
N ASP A 204 15.36 -4.92 -5.69
CA ASP A 204 13.96 -5.12 -6.05
C ASP A 204 13.44 -3.93 -6.86
N TRP A 205 12.26 -4.08 -7.45
CA TRP A 205 11.56 -3.00 -8.12
C TRP A 205 10.38 -2.53 -7.28
N ARG A 206 10.16 -1.22 -7.25
CA ARG A 206 8.91 -0.59 -6.83
C ARG A 206 8.24 -0.01 -8.07
N VAL A 207 7.09 -0.57 -8.45
CA VAL A 207 6.23 -0.05 -9.52
C VAL A 207 5.04 0.65 -8.90
N LEU A 208 4.75 1.88 -9.34
CA LEU A 208 3.55 2.61 -8.94
C LEU A 208 2.45 2.37 -9.96
N VAL A 209 1.29 1.96 -9.46
CA VAL A 209 0.05 1.83 -10.23
C VAL A 209 -0.91 2.91 -9.77
N VAL A 210 -1.56 3.62 -10.70
CA VAL A 210 -2.59 4.63 -10.45
C VAL A 210 -3.71 4.42 -11.46
N GLY A 211 -4.96 4.36 -11.02
CA GLY A 211 -6.11 4.16 -11.89
C GLY A 211 -6.05 2.85 -12.70
N GLY A 212 -5.41 1.81 -12.14
CA GLY A 212 -5.21 0.53 -12.80
C GLY A 212 -4.08 0.50 -13.84
N LYS A 213 -3.30 1.59 -13.98
CA LYS A 213 -2.16 1.70 -14.92
C LYS A 213 -0.86 1.87 -14.17
N ALA A 214 0.16 1.12 -14.55
CA ALA A 214 1.53 1.32 -14.08
C ALA A 214 2.08 2.61 -14.71
N VAL A 215 2.49 3.56 -13.86
CA VAL A 215 2.86 4.92 -14.31
C VAL A 215 4.35 5.20 -14.22
N THR A 216 5.05 4.59 -13.28
CA THR A 216 6.50 4.73 -13.11
C THR A 216 7.08 3.63 -12.26
N ALA A 217 8.39 3.42 -12.35
CA ALA A 217 9.11 2.42 -11.58
C ALA A 217 10.45 2.93 -11.07
N MET A 218 10.94 2.35 -9.99
CA MET A 218 12.31 2.49 -9.51
C MET A 218 12.88 1.13 -9.14
N ARG A 219 14.21 1.07 -9.11
CA ARG A 219 14.97 -0.03 -8.52
C ARG A 219 15.49 0.42 -7.16
N ARG A 220 15.38 -0.46 -6.14
CA ARG A 220 15.99 -0.25 -4.82
C ARG A 220 17.15 -1.23 -4.69
N VAL A 221 18.34 -0.72 -4.55
CA VAL A 221 19.59 -1.49 -4.55
C VAL A 221 20.20 -1.48 -3.15
N SER A 222 20.63 -2.63 -2.64
CA SER A 222 21.26 -2.77 -1.33
C SER A 222 22.23 -3.93 -1.29
N GLU A 223 23.29 -3.81 -0.53
CA GLU A 223 24.20 -4.92 -0.17
C GLU A 223 23.53 -5.94 0.77
N HIS A 224 22.49 -5.49 1.50
CA HIS A 224 21.69 -6.35 2.36
C HIS A 224 20.53 -6.98 1.57
N TRP A 225 20.00 -8.09 2.06
CA TRP A 225 18.85 -8.77 1.46
C TRP A 225 17.50 -8.02 1.63
N VAL A 226 17.47 -6.97 2.46
CA VAL A 226 16.35 -6.05 2.63
C VAL A 226 16.65 -4.77 1.85
N HIS A 227 15.86 -4.47 0.82
CA HIS A 227 16.11 -3.37 -0.11
C HIS A 227 15.29 -2.10 0.22
N ASN A 228 14.53 -2.09 1.31
CA ASN A 228 13.72 -0.93 1.71
C ASN A 228 14.60 0.31 1.92
N VAL A 229 14.14 1.47 1.42
CA VAL A 229 14.86 2.76 1.57
C VAL A 229 15.13 3.10 3.04
N ALA A 230 14.17 2.80 3.93
CA ALA A 230 14.34 3.01 5.38
C ALA A 230 15.42 2.10 6.01
N GLN A 231 15.90 1.06 5.29
CA GLN A 231 16.99 0.16 5.69
C GLN A 231 18.28 0.44 4.90
N GLY A 232 18.38 1.60 4.26
CA GLY A 232 19.57 2.00 3.51
C GLY A 232 19.56 1.66 2.01
N GLY A 233 18.44 1.13 1.49
CA GLY A 233 18.30 0.88 0.06
C GLY A 233 18.38 2.16 -0.77
N ARG A 234 19.22 2.15 -1.82
CA ARG A 234 19.42 3.27 -2.73
C ARG A 234 18.41 3.22 -3.87
N CYS A 235 17.72 4.34 -4.13
CA CYS A 235 16.79 4.47 -5.24
C CYS A 235 17.52 4.75 -6.54
N GLU A 236 17.18 4.04 -7.61
CA GLU A 236 17.68 4.25 -8.96
C GLU A 236 16.52 4.29 -9.94
N ALA A 237 16.63 5.11 -10.99
CA ALA A 237 15.63 5.15 -12.05
C ALA A 237 15.55 3.78 -12.75
N GLN A 238 14.33 3.34 -13.03
CA GLN A 238 14.06 2.09 -13.72
C GLN A 238 13.05 2.33 -14.85
N PRO A 239 13.41 2.05 -16.11
CA PRO A 239 12.44 2.03 -17.19
C PRO A 239 11.31 1.03 -16.89
N LEU A 240 10.07 1.48 -17.07
CA LEU A 240 8.91 0.62 -16.90
C LEU A 240 8.75 -0.30 -18.12
N THR A 241 9.13 -1.57 -17.97
CA THR A 241 8.96 -2.56 -19.03
C THR A 241 7.52 -3.08 -19.08
N PRO A 242 7.01 -3.53 -20.26
CA PRO A 242 5.66 -4.09 -20.37
C PRO A 242 5.41 -5.25 -19.39
N ALA A 243 6.39 -6.12 -19.15
CA ALA A 243 6.28 -7.25 -18.22
C ALA A 243 6.09 -6.78 -16.76
N LEU A 244 6.88 -5.79 -16.30
CA LEU A 244 6.73 -5.22 -14.96
C LEU A 244 5.41 -4.47 -14.83
N ALA A 245 5.01 -3.70 -15.85
CA ALA A 245 3.74 -2.98 -15.87
C ALA A 245 2.55 -3.94 -15.73
N GLN A 246 2.46 -4.95 -16.59
CA GLN A 246 1.38 -5.93 -16.58
C GLN A 246 1.28 -6.67 -15.24
N LEU A 247 2.41 -7.08 -14.68
CA LEU A 247 2.44 -7.79 -13.41
C LEU A 247 1.96 -6.91 -12.26
N ALA A 248 2.39 -5.64 -12.22
CA ALA A 248 1.99 -4.67 -11.22
C ALA A 248 0.50 -4.28 -11.34
N GLU A 249 0.00 -4.06 -12.56
CA GLU A 249 -1.40 -3.76 -12.82
C GLU A 249 -2.32 -4.89 -12.36
N ARG A 250 -1.97 -6.14 -12.70
CA ARG A 250 -2.71 -7.33 -12.24
C ARG A 250 -2.70 -7.45 -10.72
N ALA A 251 -1.56 -7.19 -10.06
CA ALA A 251 -1.44 -7.25 -8.60
C ALA A 251 -2.31 -6.18 -7.92
N SER A 252 -2.32 -4.94 -8.42
CA SER A 252 -3.19 -3.87 -7.92
C SER A 252 -4.68 -4.22 -8.09
N ALA A 253 -5.06 -4.73 -9.26
CA ALA A 253 -6.42 -5.13 -9.58
C ALA A 253 -6.92 -6.28 -8.69
N ALA A 254 -6.06 -7.27 -8.38
CA ALA A 254 -6.42 -8.41 -7.53
C ALA A 254 -6.83 -7.98 -6.11
N LEU A 255 -6.29 -6.87 -5.60
CA LEU A 255 -6.65 -6.30 -4.31
C LEU A 255 -7.76 -5.24 -4.40
N GLY A 256 -8.05 -4.72 -5.60
CA GLY A 256 -9.04 -3.67 -5.83
C GLY A 256 -8.56 -2.27 -5.46
N LEU A 257 -7.27 -1.99 -5.66
CA LEU A 257 -6.65 -0.72 -5.28
C LEU A 257 -6.73 0.31 -6.41
N ASP A 258 -7.07 1.55 -6.07
CA ASP A 258 -7.05 2.70 -6.98
C ASP A 258 -5.62 3.15 -7.27
N TYR A 259 -4.76 3.20 -6.24
CA TYR A 259 -3.32 3.37 -6.41
C TYR A 259 -2.56 2.45 -5.48
N ALA A 260 -1.40 1.97 -5.93
CA ALA A 260 -0.59 1.05 -5.14
C ALA A 260 0.90 1.13 -5.50
N GLY A 261 1.76 0.87 -4.52
CA GLY A 261 3.16 0.56 -4.74
C GLY A 261 3.37 -0.95 -4.72
N ILE A 262 3.77 -1.51 -5.84
CA ILE A 262 3.98 -2.95 -6.01
C ILE A 262 5.47 -3.25 -5.88
N ASP A 263 5.83 -4.11 -4.96
CA ASP A 263 7.21 -4.57 -4.78
C ASP A 263 7.42 -5.91 -5.48
N LEU A 264 8.38 -5.94 -6.39
CA LEU A 264 8.73 -7.11 -7.19
C LEU A 264 10.20 -7.46 -7.00
N VAL A 265 10.49 -8.74 -6.90
CA VAL A 265 11.86 -9.25 -6.92
C VAL A 265 12.16 -9.99 -8.23
N PRO A 266 13.38 -9.88 -8.78
CA PRO A 266 13.79 -10.68 -9.92
C PRO A 266 13.67 -12.17 -9.61
N CYS A 267 13.11 -12.93 -10.55
CA CYS A 267 13.00 -14.39 -10.43
C CYS A 267 13.09 -15.04 -11.81
N ARG A 268 14.18 -15.80 -12.03
CA ARG A 268 14.40 -16.49 -13.32
C ARG A 268 13.44 -17.65 -13.57
N ALA A 269 12.75 -18.12 -12.54
CA ALA A 269 11.83 -19.25 -12.62
C ALA A 269 10.42 -18.88 -13.11
N THR A 270 10.18 -17.61 -13.44
CA THR A 270 8.88 -17.11 -13.92
C THR A 270 9.02 -16.51 -15.31
N ASP A 271 8.02 -16.67 -16.18
CA ASP A 271 8.00 -16.09 -17.52
C ASP A 271 8.12 -14.57 -17.53
N ALA A 272 7.57 -13.93 -16.49
CA ALA A 272 7.67 -12.48 -16.29
C ALA A 272 9.06 -12.03 -15.79
N GLY A 273 9.96 -12.95 -15.45
CA GLY A 273 11.26 -12.65 -14.86
C GLY A 273 11.20 -12.02 -13.46
N ALA A 274 10.02 -11.99 -12.83
CA ALA A 274 9.79 -11.36 -11.54
C ALA A 274 8.67 -12.04 -10.75
N GLN A 275 8.69 -11.85 -9.42
CA GLN A 275 7.60 -12.20 -8.50
C GLN A 275 7.18 -11.01 -7.66
N VAL A 276 5.88 -10.88 -7.41
CA VAL A 276 5.33 -9.87 -6.49
C VAL A 276 5.51 -10.35 -5.05
N ILE A 277 6.20 -9.55 -4.22
CA ILE A 277 6.44 -9.88 -2.81
C ILE A 277 5.59 -9.07 -1.84
N GLU A 278 5.08 -7.91 -2.27
CA GLU A 278 4.25 -7.03 -1.45
C GLU A 278 3.43 -6.07 -2.34
N VAL A 279 2.22 -5.72 -1.88
CA VAL A 279 1.35 -4.72 -2.48
C VAL A 279 0.98 -3.69 -1.42
N ASN A 280 1.35 -2.44 -1.64
CA ASN A 280 1.19 -1.36 -0.68
C ASN A 280 0.04 -0.42 -1.09
N GLY A 281 -1.13 -0.52 -0.44
CA GLY A 281 -2.30 0.32 -0.72
C GLY A 281 -2.21 1.74 -0.16
N VAL A 282 -1.30 1.99 0.79
CA VAL A 282 -0.96 3.33 1.29
C VAL A 282 0.51 3.60 0.96
N ALA A 283 0.84 3.55 -0.32
CA ALA A 283 2.21 3.60 -0.79
C ALA A 283 2.91 4.94 -0.45
N ALA A 284 4.15 4.86 0.06
CA ALA A 284 5.06 5.98 0.09
C ALA A 284 5.81 6.06 -1.25
N TRP A 285 5.86 7.27 -1.85
CA TRP A 285 6.49 7.48 -3.16
C TRP A 285 7.60 8.52 -3.17
N ARG A 286 8.06 9.02 -2.00
CA ARG A 286 9.14 10.03 -1.95
C ARG A 286 10.42 9.54 -2.61
N GLY A 287 10.84 8.28 -2.35
CA GLY A 287 12.00 7.69 -3.01
C GLY A 287 11.80 7.51 -4.52
N LEU A 288 10.59 7.13 -4.95
CA LEU A 288 10.27 7.01 -6.37
C LEU A 288 10.30 8.39 -7.07
N GLN A 289 9.72 9.43 -6.43
CA GLN A 289 9.75 10.79 -6.97
C GLN A 289 11.17 11.38 -7.09
N SER A 290 12.14 10.92 -6.28
CA SER A 290 13.51 11.42 -6.36
C SER A 290 14.28 10.94 -7.60
N VAL A 291 13.76 9.93 -8.29
CA VAL A 291 14.41 9.32 -9.47
C VAL A 291 13.56 9.39 -10.74
N THR A 292 12.46 10.17 -10.72
CA THR A 292 11.61 10.42 -11.89
C THR A 292 11.15 11.86 -11.93
N SER A 293 11.05 12.42 -13.14
CA SER A 293 10.42 13.73 -13.39
C SER A 293 8.89 13.64 -13.48
N PHE A 294 8.31 12.44 -13.51
CA PHE A 294 6.86 12.22 -13.56
C PHE A 294 6.18 12.76 -12.29
N ASP A 295 5.13 13.57 -12.44
CA ASP A 295 4.38 14.13 -11.30
C ASP A 295 3.43 13.10 -10.70
N ILE A 296 3.91 12.37 -9.70
CA ILE A 296 3.15 11.32 -9.04
C ILE A 296 1.92 11.86 -8.31
N ALA A 297 2.07 12.97 -7.58
CA ALA A 297 0.95 13.55 -6.83
C ALA A 297 -0.14 14.07 -7.78
N GLY A 298 0.27 14.71 -8.87
CA GLY A 298 -0.64 15.14 -9.92
C GLY A 298 -1.43 13.98 -10.51
N CYS A 299 -0.75 12.90 -10.89
CA CYS A 299 -1.38 11.72 -11.46
C CYS A 299 -2.42 11.09 -10.50
N ILE A 300 -2.11 10.96 -9.21
CA ILE A 300 -3.05 10.44 -8.19
C ILE A 300 -4.28 11.34 -8.08
N VAL A 301 -4.08 12.66 -8.06
CA VAL A 301 -5.18 13.63 -7.94
C VAL A 301 -6.03 13.67 -9.22
N ASP A 302 -5.40 13.60 -10.39
CA ASP A 302 -6.11 13.55 -11.68
C ASP A 302 -7.03 12.33 -11.75
N ASP A 303 -6.52 11.16 -11.38
CA ASP A 303 -7.31 9.93 -11.38
C ASP A 303 -8.49 10.01 -10.38
N LEU A 304 -8.26 10.55 -9.17
CA LEU A 304 -9.34 10.78 -8.21
C LEU A 304 -10.41 11.71 -8.77
N LEU A 305 -10.00 12.89 -9.25
CA LEU A 305 -10.95 13.92 -9.68
C LEU A 305 -11.71 13.49 -10.94
N THR A 306 -11.04 12.92 -11.93
CA THR A 306 -11.67 12.55 -13.20
C THR A 306 -12.44 11.23 -13.11
N ARG A 307 -11.78 10.15 -12.65
CA ARG A 307 -12.37 8.81 -12.69
C ARG A 307 -13.35 8.57 -11.53
N ARG A 308 -13.09 9.10 -10.33
CA ARG A 308 -13.89 8.83 -9.14
C ARG A 308 -14.94 9.90 -8.86
N LEU A 309 -14.67 11.18 -9.19
CA LEU A 309 -15.62 12.28 -9.00
C LEU A 309 -16.29 12.75 -10.29
N GLY A 310 -15.80 12.37 -11.47
CA GLY A 310 -16.29 12.91 -12.75
C GLY A 310 -16.04 14.43 -12.89
N TYR A 311 -15.09 14.97 -12.13
CA TYR A 311 -14.76 16.38 -12.14
C TYR A 311 -13.77 16.68 -13.26
N VAL A 312 -14.17 17.54 -14.20
CA VAL A 312 -13.30 18.02 -15.28
C VAL A 312 -12.52 19.21 -14.77
N CYS A 313 -11.21 19.05 -14.64
CA CYS A 313 -10.32 20.15 -14.28
C CYS A 313 -10.37 21.23 -15.36
N THR A 314 -10.95 22.38 -15.07
CA THR A 314 -10.71 23.59 -15.89
C THR A 314 -9.32 24.12 -15.55
N PRO A 315 -8.39 24.22 -16.51
CA PRO A 315 -7.13 24.88 -16.26
C PRO A 315 -7.42 26.32 -15.79
N ARG A 316 -6.93 26.69 -14.61
CA ARG A 316 -6.90 28.13 -14.29
C ARG A 316 -5.97 28.79 -15.30
N GLU A 317 -6.51 29.71 -16.11
CA GLU A 317 -5.70 30.62 -16.89
C GLU A 317 -4.63 31.20 -15.96
N ALA A 318 -3.38 31.09 -16.37
CA ALA A 318 -2.28 31.71 -15.67
C ALA A 318 -2.59 33.22 -15.66
N VAL A 319 -2.95 33.76 -14.49
CA VAL A 319 -3.01 35.19 -14.29
C VAL A 319 -1.58 35.67 -14.48
N ALA A 320 -1.36 36.39 -15.59
CA ALA A 320 -0.10 37.01 -16.01
C ALA A 320 0.38 38.05 -14.97
#